data_e08bc6d48a7aa34e01196586de5cb32d
#
_entry.id   e08bc6d48a7aa34e01196586de5cb32d
#
_cell.length_a   1.000
_cell.length_b   1.000
_cell.length_c   1.000
_cell.angle_alpha   90.00
_cell.angle_beta   90.00
_cell.angle_gamma   90.00
#
_symmetry.space_group_name_H-M   'P 1'
#
loop_
_entity.id
_entity.type
_entity.pdbx_description
1 polymer ?
#
loop_
_entity_poly.entity_id
_entity_poly.type
_entity_poly.pdbx_seq_one_letter_code
_entity_poly.pdbx_strand_id
1 'polypeptide(L)'
;ERTMSDIMKTIKENDVKFVDLRFTDPKGKEQHVTLPASAVDESLFTNGKMFDGSSIAGWKAINESDMILMPDQDTAIMDPFFSDSTLTVRCNVLETSGEGYARDPRSIAIRAEKYLQDSGIADTAYFGPEPEFFIFDSVTFGNEIGESFYRVESEEGCFSSGEQYADGNTGHRPGIKGGYFPVP
;
A
#
# COMPACT_ATOMS: atom_id res chain seq x y z
N GLU A 1 -2.17 -12.70 -16.80
CA GLU A 1 -1.74 -13.23 -15.47
C GLU A 1 -0.22 -13.39 -15.47
N ARG A 2 0.45 -12.83 -14.44
CA ARG A 2 1.89 -13.02 -14.27
C ARG A 2 2.16 -14.39 -13.68
N THR A 3 3.25 -15.01 -14.12
CA THR A 3 3.70 -16.27 -13.55
C THR A 3 4.76 -16.01 -12.47
N MET A 4 4.99 -17.00 -11.61
CA MET A 4 6.09 -16.97 -10.63
C MET A 4 7.44 -16.74 -11.31
N SER A 5 7.66 -17.37 -12.48
CA SER A 5 8.87 -17.15 -13.29
C SER A 5 9.04 -15.69 -13.73
N ASP A 6 7.92 -15.01 -14.05
CA ASP A 6 7.97 -13.59 -14.44
C ASP A 6 8.38 -12.69 -13.28
N ILE A 7 7.92 -13.00 -12.06
CA ILE A 7 8.29 -12.25 -10.85
C ILE A 7 9.78 -12.45 -10.54
N MET A 8 10.25 -13.68 -10.53
CA MET A 8 11.67 -13.98 -10.26
C MET A 8 12.59 -13.34 -11.32
N LYS A 9 12.13 -13.30 -12.57
CA LYS A 9 12.81 -12.60 -13.66
C LYS A 9 12.83 -11.09 -13.42
N THR A 10 11.70 -10.50 -13.03
CA THR A 10 11.59 -9.06 -12.69
C THR A 10 12.55 -8.68 -11.57
N ILE A 11 12.62 -9.48 -10.50
CA ILE A 11 13.55 -9.27 -9.38
C ILE A 11 15.00 -9.21 -9.88
N LYS A 12 15.38 -10.13 -10.76
CA LYS A 12 16.75 -10.23 -11.29
C LYS A 12 17.07 -9.11 -12.27
N GLU A 13 16.18 -8.83 -13.23
CA GLU A 13 16.42 -7.85 -14.30
C GLU A 13 16.45 -6.41 -13.80
N ASN A 14 15.73 -6.10 -12.71
CA ASN A 14 15.68 -4.76 -12.12
C ASN A 14 16.62 -4.59 -10.92
N ASP A 15 17.52 -5.55 -10.67
CA ASP A 15 18.42 -5.54 -9.51
C ASP A 15 17.69 -5.18 -8.21
N VAL A 16 16.54 -5.83 -7.99
CA VAL A 16 15.68 -5.58 -6.83
C VAL A 16 16.43 -5.88 -5.55
N LYS A 17 16.44 -4.95 -4.63
CA LYS A 17 17.06 -5.08 -3.30
C LYS A 17 16.08 -5.61 -2.27
N PHE A 18 14.83 -5.16 -2.35
CA PHE A 18 13.79 -5.50 -1.40
C PHE A 18 12.49 -5.91 -2.09
N VAL A 19 11.80 -6.88 -1.48
CA VAL A 19 10.42 -7.22 -1.82
C VAL A 19 9.52 -6.82 -0.65
N ASP A 20 8.56 -5.95 -0.91
CA ASP A 20 7.67 -5.36 0.08
C ASP A 20 6.28 -5.98 -0.04
N LEU A 21 5.95 -6.83 0.93
CA LEU A 21 4.67 -7.53 1.00
C LEU A 21 3.66 -6.64 1.71
N ARG A 22 2.63 -6.18 0.99
CA ARG A 22 1.63 -5.27 1.51
C ARG A 22 0.27 -5.93 1.71
N PHE A 23 -0.39 -5.56 2.79
CA PHE A 23 -1.73 -6.03 3.12
C PHE A 23 -2.52 -4.92 3.82
N THR A 24 -3.84 -5.04 3.87
CA THR A 24 -4.71 -4.01 4.43
C THR A 24 -5.24 -4.43 5.79
N ASP A 25 -5.18 -3.56 6.78
CA ASP A 25 -5.74 -3.80 8.10
C ASP A 25 -7.26 -3.48 8.14
N PRO A 26 -7.97 -3.81 9.24
CA PRO A 26 -9.41 -3.55 9.36
C PRO A 26 -9.82 -2.08 9.31
N LYS A 27 -8.87 -1.16 9.50
CA LYS A 27 -9.11 0.29 9.39
C LYS A 27 -8.88 0.83 7.98
N GLY A 28 -8.46 -0.02 7.03
CA GLY A 28 -8.12 0.39 5.68
C GLY A 28 -6.69 0.88 5.50
N LYS A 29 -5.85 0.81 6.55
CA LYS A 29 -4.44 1.19 6.47
C LYS A 29 -3.66 0.07 5.80
N GLU A 30 -2.78 0.44 4.85
CA GLU A 30 -1.81 -0.49 4.27
C GLU A 30 -0.68 -0.77 5.28
N GLN A 31 -0.49 -2.02 5.59
CA GLN A 31 0.59 -2.56 6.43
C GLN A 31 1.57 -3.32 5.54
N HIS A 32 2.79 -3.57 6.01
CA HIS A 32 3.77 -4.26 5.19
C HIS A 32 4.80 -5.08 5.98
N VAL A 33 5.43 -6.02 5.27
CA VAL A 33 6.64 -6.73 5.69
C VAL A 33 7.63 -6.68 4.54
N THR A 34 8.82 -6.15 4.78
CA THR A 34 9.88 -6.04 3.79
C THR A 34 10.88 -7.18 3.93
N LEU A 35 11.19 -7.84 2.83
CA LEU A 35 12.18 -8.91 2.74
C LEU A 35 13.36 -8.46 1.86
N PRO A 36 14.61 -8.77 2.21
CA PRO A 36 15.70 -8.61 1.26
C PRO A 36 15.51 -9.58 0.09
N ALA A 37 15.76 -9.12 -1.14
CA ALA A 37 15.55 -9.94 -2.33
C ALA A 37 16.34 -11.26 -2.31
N SER A 38 17.48 -11.28 -1.61
CA SER A 38 18.28 -12.51 -1.41
C SER A 38 17.60 -13.60 -0.57
N ALA A 39 16.55 -13.23 0.17
CA ALA A 39 15.75 -14.18 0.97
C ALA A 39 14.42 -14.56 0.27
N VAL A 40 14.23 -14.13 -0.99
CA VAL A 40 13.03 -14.39 -1.76
C VAL A 40 13.33 -15.45 -2.82
N ASP A 41 12.54 -16.51 -2.78
CA ASP A 41 12.52 -17.57 -3.77
C ASP A 41 11.09 -17.94 -4.19
N GLU A 42 10.92 -18.92 -5.03
CA GLU A 42 9.61 -19.37 -5.51
C GLU A 42 8.69 -19.84 -4.38
N SER A 43 9.24 -20.30 -3.25
CA SER A 43 8.44 -20.77 -2.11
C SER A 43 7.62 -19.65 -1.45
N LEU A 44 8.08 -18.40 -1.55
CA LEU A 44 7.31 -17.26 -1.07
C LEU A 44 5.95 -17.14 -1.78
N PHE A 45 5.89 -17.45 -3.05
CA PHE A 45 4.67 -17.34 -3.87
C PHE A 45 3.79 -18.59 -3.84
N THR A 46 4.31 -19.69 -3.31
CA THR A 46 3.54 -20.94 -3.13
C THR A 46 3.08 -21.15 -1.69
N ASN A 47 3.91 -20.80 -0.72
CA ASN A 47 3.67 -21.06 0.70
C ASN A 47 3.33 -19.78 1.47
N GLY A 48 3.60 -18.61 0.88
CA GLY A 48 3.44 -17.32 1.55
C GLY A 48 4.51 -17.04 2.62
N LYS A 49 4.32 -15.94 3.31
CA LYS A 49 5.17 -15.50 4.44
C LYS A 49 4.40 -15.57 5.75
N MET A 50 4.85 -16.38 6.68
CA MET A 50 4.32 -16.40 8.04
C MET A 50 4.59 -15.07 8.75
N PHE A 51 3.61 -14.57 9.49
CA PHE A 51 3.73 -13.39 10.34
C PHE A 51 2.79 -13.47 11.55
N ASP A 52 3.04 -12.61 12.53
CA ASP A 52 2.25 -12.53 13.75
C ASP A 52 1.06 -11.58 13.56
N GLY A 53 -0.14 -12.14 13.37
CA GLY A 53 -1.37 -11.39 13.22
C GLY A 53 -1.85 -10.68 14.49
N SER A 54 -1.31 -11.01 15.67
CA SER A 54 -1.63 -10.28 16.92
C SER A 54 -1.04 -8.87 16.96
N SER A 55 -0.05 -8.61 16.09
CA SER A 55 0.51 -7.27 15.91
C SER A 55 -0.42 -6.31 15.19
N ILE A 56 -1.50 -6.81 14.59
CA ILE A 56 -2.48 -6.01 13.87
C ILE A 56 -3.73 -5.82 14.73
N ALA A 57 -4.02 -4.56 15.04
CA ALA A 57 -5.17 -4.22 15.87
C ALA A 57 -6.50 -4.73 15.26
N GLY A 58 -7.26 -5.47 16.06
CA GLY A 58 -8.56 -6.03 15.65
C GLY A 58 -8.49 -7.38 14.95
N TRP A 59 -7.29 -7.98 14.82
CA TRP A 59 -7.13 -9.32 14.23
C TRP A 59 -7.09 -10.41 15.31
N LYS A 60 -5.97 -11.08 15.44
CA LYS A 60 -5.81 -12.28 16.28
C LYS A 60 -5.42 -11.95 17.71
N ALA A 61 -5.73 -12.86 18.63
CA ALA A 61 -5.14 -12.87 19.96
C ALA A 61 -3.77 -13.58 19.93
N ILE A 62 -2.93 -13.30 20.90
CA ILE A 62 -1.54 -13.80 20.95
C ILE A 62 -1.43 -15.33 20.96
N ASN A 63 -2.43 -16.02 21.45
CA ASN A 63 -2.47 -17.48 21.53
C ASN A 63 -2.83 -18.17 20.20
N GLU A 64 -3.26 -17.41 19.18
CA GLU A 64 -3.62 -17.91 17.86
C GLU A 64 -3.12 -16.95 16.76
N SER A 65 -1.91 -16.42 16.94
CA SER A 65 -1.44 -15.26 16.19
C SER A 65 -0.89 -15.57 14.79
N ASP A 66 -0.51 -16.82 14.54
CA ASP A 66 0.13 -17.20 13.27
C ASP A 66 -0.82 -17.07 12.07
N MET A 67 -0.38 -16.32 11.08
CA MET A 67 -1.08 -16.07 9.83
C MET A 67 -0.11 -16.08 8.65
N ILE A 68 -0.65 -16.10 7.43
CA ILE A 68 0.14 -16.17 6.21
C ILE A 68 -0.19 -14.97 5.33
N LEU A 69 0.84 -14.23 4.90
CA LEU A 69 0.77 -13.31 3.78
C LEU A 69 0.99 -14.08 2.49
N MET A 70 -0.04 -14.22 1.66
CA MET A 70 0.04 -14.90 0.38
C MET A 70 0.12 -13.86 -0.74
N PRO A 71 1.29 -13.70 -1.40
CA PRO A 71 1.47 -12.68 -2.42
C PRO A 71 0.60 -12.94 -3.66
N ASP A 72 -0.10 -11.91 -4.11
CA ASP A 72 -0.82 -11.89 -5.38
C ASP A 72 0.12 -11.37 -6.48
N GLN A 73 0.59 -12.27 -7.30
CA GLN A 73 1.63 -12.01 -8.32
C GLN A 73 1.20 -10.94 -9.34
N ASP A 74 -0.08 -10.86 -9.66
CA ASP A 74 -0.60 -9.90 -10.63
C ASP A 74 -0.52 -8.46 -10.13
N THR A 75 -0.37 -8.26 -8.82
CA THR A 75 -0.25 -6.95 -8.18
C THR A 75 1.18 -6.42 -8.09
N ALA A 76 2.18 -7.20 -8.54
CA ALA A 76 3.58 -6.83 -8.40
C ALA A 76 3.93 -5.61 -9.25
N ILE A 77 4.48 -4.58 -8.61
CA ILE A 77 4.94 -3.35 -9.25
C ILE A 77 6.28 -2.91 -8.67
N MET A 78 7.12 -2.28 -9.50
CA MET A 78 8.29 -1.57 -8.99
C MET A 78 7.82 -0.30 -8.29
N ASP A 79 8.24 -0.11 -7.03
CA ASP A 79 7.88 1.07 -6.26
C ASP A 79 8.68 2.28 -6.76
N PRO A 80 8.02 3.38 -7.20
CA PRO A 80 8.71 4.53 -7.76
C PRO A 80 9.27 5.49 -6.70
N PHE A 81 8.95 5.31 -5.42
CA PHE A 81 9.25 6.27 -4.36
C PHE A 81 10.44 5.88 -3.48
N PHE A 82 10.76 4.58 -3.38
CA PHE A 82 11.93 4.15 -2.63
C PHE A 82 13.23 4.42 -3.39
N SER A 83 14.26 4.86 -2.67
CA SER A 83 15.61 5.06 -3.24
C SER A 83 16.27 3.75 -3.64
N ASP A 84 16.03 2.68 -2.86
CA ASP A 84 16.47 1.33 -3.20
C ASP A 84 15.43 0.62 -4.07
N SER A 85 15.88 -0.10 -5.09
CA SER A 85 15.01 -0.85 -5.99
C SER A 85 14.14 -1.84 -5.20
N THR A 86 12.86 -1.56 -5.12
CA THR A 86 11.87 -2.29 -4.31
C THR A 86 10.72 -2.78 -5.18
N LEU A 87 10.44 -4.08 -5.09
CA LEU A 87 9.26 -4.68 -5.70
C LEU A 87 8.15 -4.78 -4.66
N THR A 88 7.05 -4.09 -4.87
CA THR A 88 5.87 -4.15 -4.02
C THR A 88 4.89 -5.18 -4.54
N VAL A 89 4.39 -6.05 -3.66
CA VAL A 89 3.38 -7.07 -3.98
C VAL A 89 2.28 -7.04 -2.92
N ARG A 90 1.03 -6.98 -3.34
CA ARG A 90 -0.11 -7.09 -2.41
C ARG A 90 -0.40 -8.52 -2.06
N CYS A 91 -0.75 -8.75 -0.80
CA CYS A 91 -1.00 -10.08 -0.27
C CYS A 91 -2.44 -10.25 0.18
N ASN A 92 -2.97 -11.45 -0.03
CA ASN A 92 -4.10 -11.95 0.72
C ASN A 92 -3.61 -12.44 2.09
N VAL A 93 -4.43 -12.29 3.11
CA VAL A 93 -4.12 -12.81 4.45
C VAL A 93 -4.88 -14.12 4.65
N LEU A 94 -4.13 -15.17 4.95
CA LEU A 94 -4.69 -16.51 5.15
C LEU A 94 -4.50 -16.97 6.59
N GLU A 95 -5.41 -17.84 7.01
CA GLU A 95 -5.22 -18.71 8.17
C GLU A 95 -4.12 -19.72 7.89
N THR A 96 -3.56 -20.31 8.92
CA THR A 96 -2.59 -21.42 8.78
C THR A 96 -3.17 -22.66 8.10
N SER A 97 -4.51 -22.77 8.05
CA SER A 97 -5.22 -23.77 7.26
C SER A 97 -5.16 -23.53 5.74
N GLY A 98 -4.74 -22.35 5.31
CA GLY A 98 -4.75 -21.91 3.91
C GLY A 98 -6.06 -21.21 3.49
N GLU A 99 -7.04 -21.12 4.36
CA GLU A 99 -8.28 -20.39 4.08
C GLU A 99 -8.08 -18.88 4.23
N GLY A 100 -8.81 -18.09 3.43
CA GLY A 100 -8.79 -16.63 3.52
C GLY A 100 -9.27 -16.14 4.90
N TYR A 101 -8.48 -15.29 5.55
CA TYR A 101 -8.85 -14.73 6.84
C TYR A 101 -10.14 -13.91 6.74
N ALA A 102 -11.08 -14.17 7.64
CA ALA A 102 -12.43 -13.59 7.57
C ALA A 102 -12.45 -12.06 7.66
N ARG A 103 -11.46 -11.45 8.33
CA ARG A 103 -11.33 -9.99 8.52
C ARG A 103 -10.31 -9.34 7.58
N ASP A 104 -9.75 -10.10 6.64
CA ASP A 104 -8.92 -9.52 5.59
C ASP A 104 -9.80 -8.82 4.55
N PRO A 105 -9.65 -7.51 4.31
CA PRO A 105 -10.46 -6.77 3.33
C PRO A 105 -10.38 -7.36 1.91
N ARG A 106 -9.21 -7.85 1.48
CA ARG A 106 -9.08 -8.50 0.16
C ARG A 106 -9.87 -9.81 0.10
N SER A 107 -9.80 -10.63 1.15
CA SER A 107 -10.60 -11.87 1.24
C SER A 107 -12.11 -11.59 1.24
N ILE A 108 -12.54 -10.47 1.82
CA ILE A 108 -13.95 -10.02 1.76
C ILE A 108 -14.33 -9.65 0.32
N ALA A 109 -13.48 -8.90 -0.38
CA ALA A 109 -13.72 -8.52 -1.77
C ALA A 109 -13.77 -9.75 -2.70
N ILE A 110 -12.87 -10.72 -2.53
CA ILE A 110 -12.88 -11.98 -3.29
C ILE A 110 -14.19 -12.75 -3.06
N ARG A 111 -14.66 -12.84 -1.82
CA ARG A 111 -15.95 -13.49 -1.52
C ARG A 111 -17.14 -12.74 -2.11
N ALA A 112 -17.10 -11.40 -2.12
CA ALA A 112 -18.16 -10.59 -2.72
C ALA A 112 -18.21 -10.76 -4.24
N GLU A 113 -17.07 -10.79 -4.90
CA GLU A 113 -16.97 -11.05 -6.33
C GLU A 113 -17.49 -12.46 -6.70
N LYS A 114 -17.08 -13.46 -5.94
CA LYS A 114 -17.60 -14.82 -6.10
C LYS A 114 -19.12 -14.89 -5.89
N TYR A 115 -19.64 -14.21 -4.88
CA TYR A 115 -21.09 -14.15 -4.63
C TYR A 115 -21.83 -13.52 -5.80
N LEU A 116 -21.28 -12.46 -6.40
CA LEU A 116 -21.87 -11.82 -7.58
C LEU A 116 -22.01 -12.82 -8.73
N GLN A 117 -20.93 -13.53 -9.03
CA GLN A 117 -20.90 -14.57 -10.08
C GLN A 117 -21.88 -15.71 -9.79
N ASP A 118 -21.83 -16.26 -8.58
CA ASP A 118 -22.68 -17.39 -8.17
C ASP A 118 -24.18 -17.02 -8.16
N SER A 119 -24.52 -15.75 -7.92
CA SER A 119 -25.90 -15.28 -7.96
C SER A 119 -26.52 -15.23 -9.36
N GLY A 120 -25.67 -15.23 -10.40
CA GLY A 120 -26.10 -15.08 -11.78
C GLY A 120 -26.61 -13.67 -12.16
N ILE A 121 -26.49 -12.69 -11.25
CA ILE A 121 -26.90 -11.30 -11.50
C ILE A 121 -25.91 -10.63 -12.48
N ALA A 122 -24.61 -10.80 -12.22
CA ALA A 122 -23.52 -10.30 -13.04
C ALA A 122 -22.25 -11.11 -12.82
N ASP A 123 -21.29 -11.00 -13.73
CA ASP A 123 -19.97 -11.61 -13.63
C ASP A 123 -18.87 -10.59 -13.32
N THR A 124 -19.16 -9.30 -13.42
CA THR A 124 -18.20 -8.22 -13.30
C THR A 124 -18.81 -7.03 -12.57
N ALA A 125 -18.05 -6.42 -11.67
CA ALA A 125 -18.37 -5.15 -11.03
C ALA A 125 -17.28 -4.12 -11.38
N TYR A 126 -17.71 -2.92 -11.80
CA TYR A 126 -16.82 -1.80 -12.07
C TYR A 126 -16.88 -0.80 -10.93
N PHE A 127 -15.72 -0.33 -10.50
CA PHE A 127 -15.57 0.70 -9.47
C PHE A 127 -14.77 1.86 -10.05
N GLY A 128 -15.17 3.09 -9.72
CA GLY A 128 -14.46 4.31 -10.08
C GLY A 128 -13.88 4.97 -8.83
N PRO A 129 -12.69 4.56 -8.35
CA PRO A 129 -12.10 5.19 -7.17
C PRO A 129 -11.68 6.64 -7.49
N GLU A 130 -11.85 7.51 -6.50
CA GLU A 130 -11.44 8.92 -6.56
C GLU A 130 -10.41 9.19 -5.43
N PRO A 131 -9.17 8.68 -5.55
CA PRO A 131 -8.16 8.91 -4.55
C PRO A 131 -7.73 10.39 -4.54
N GLU A 132 -7.84 11.03 -3.38
CA GLU A 132 -7.41 12.41 -3.17
C GLU A 132 -6.14 12.44 -2.31
N PHE A 133 -5.19 13.26 -2.69
CA PHE A 133 -3.94 13.42 -1.97
C PHE A 133 -3.36 14.82 -2.12
N PHE A 134 -2.48 15.20 -1.21
CA PHE A 134 -1.71 16.42 -1.28
C PHE A 134 -0.27 16.13 -1.67
N ILE A 135 0.34 17.03 -2.44
CA ILE A 135 1.77 17.02 -2.72
C ILE A 135 2.39 18.18 -1.93
N PHE A 136 3.40 17.85 -1.14
CA PHE A 136 4.11 18.83 -0.34
C PHE A 136 5.57 18.93 -0.79
N ASP A 137 6.11 20.16 -0.77
CA ASP A 137 7.53 20.40 -1.03
C ASP A 137 8.37 20.12 0.22
N SER A 138 7.78 20.33 1.40
CA SER A 138 8.43 20.04 2.68
C SER A 138 7.41 19.63 3.73
N VAL A 139 7.79 18.65 4.54
CA VAL A 139 7.04 18.25 5.74
C VAL A 139 8.01 18.16 6.91
N THR A 140 7.76 18.94 7.95
CA THR A 140 8.49 18.87 9.22
C THR A 140 7.50 18.48 10.32
N PHE A 141 7.86 17.53 11.13
CA PHE A 141 7.01 17.12 12.26
C PHE A 141 7.86 16.66 13.44
N GLY A 142 7.28 16.76 14.63
CA GLY A 142 7.80 16.20 15.85
C GLY A 142 6.69 15.53 16.64
N ASN A 143 7.01 14.45 17.34
CA ASN A 143 6.09 13.73 18.20
C ASN A 143 6.86 13.21 19.41
N GLU A 144 7.16 14.11 20.33
CA GLU A 144 7.90 13.84 21.56
C GLU A 144 6.96 13.81 22.77
N ILE A 145 7.49 13.33 23.92
CA ILE A 145 6.71 13.39 25.17
C ILE A 145 6.47 14.84 25.54
N GLY A 146 5.23 15.27 25.50
CA GLY A 146 4.81 16.64 25.88
C GLY A 146 4.75 17.64 24.75
N GLU A 147 5.16 17.29 23.53
CA GLU A 147 5.06 18.15 22.35
C GLU A 147 4.71 17.36 21.10
N SER A 148 3.78 17.87 20.33
CA SER A 148 3.47 17.34 18.99
C SER A 148 3.18 18.51 18.05
N PHE A 149 3.83 18.53 16.89
CA PHE A 149 3.60 19.54 15.87
C PHE A 149 3.81 18.96 14.47
N TYR A 150 3.23 19.62 13.48
CA TYR A 150 3.58 19.44 12.08
C TYR A 150 3.60 20.77 11.36
N ARG A 151 4.41 20.86 10.33
CA ARG A 151 4.48 21.97 9.40
C ARG A 151 4.64 21.43 8.00
N VAL A 152 3.80 21.89 7.09
CA VAL A 152 3.86 21.54 5.67
C VAL A 152 4.05 22.80 4.85
N GLU A 153 4.83 22.68 3.78
CA GLU A 153 5.03 23.71 2.78
C GLU A 153 4.63 23.13 1.42
N SER A 154 3.95 23.92 0.63
CA SER A 154 3.60 23.55 -0.73
C SER A 154 3.56 24.78 -1.60
N GLU A 155 4.14 24.69 -2.79
CA GLU A 155 4.12 25.75 -3.79
C GLU A 155 2.69 26.17 -4.14
N GLU A 156 1.75 25.25 -4.13
CA GLU A 156 0.33 25.48 -4.41
C GLU A 156 -0.51 25.74 -3.16
N GLY A 157 0.07 25.65 -1.98
CA GLY A 157 -0.67 25.75 -0.72
C GLY A 157 -0.98 27.20 -0.34
N CYS A 158 -2.22 27.47 0.05
CA CYS A 158 -2.61 28.77 0.63
C CYS A 158 -1.97 29.03 2.00
N PHE A 159 -1.38 28.02 2.61
CA PHE A 159 -0.75 28.02 3.93
C PHE A 159 0.78 28.08 3.87
N SER A 160 1.36 28.22 2.67
CA SER A 160 2.82 28.34 2.50
C SER A 160 3.36 29.55 3.27
N SER A 161 4.53 29.39 3.89
CA SER A 161 5.17 30.40 4.73
C SER A 161 5.71 31.62 3.97
N GLY A 162 5.56 31.67 2.65
CA GLY A 162 6.11 32.73 1.79
C GLY A 162 7.50 32.38 1.25
N GLU A 163 7.90 31.14 1.32
CA GLU A 163 9.12 30.65 0.71
C GLU A 163 9.13 30.91 -0.80
N GLN A 164 10.28 31.21 -1.35
CA GLN A 164 10.50 31.28 -2.79
C GLN A 164 11.07 29.97 -3.29
N TYR A 165 10.43 29.40 -4.27
CA TYR A 165 10.89 28.18 -4.95
C TYR A 165 11.83 28.52 -6.10
N ALA A 166 12.25 27.51 -6.87
CA ALA A 166 13.16 27.68 -8.00
C ALA A 166 12.70 28.80 -8.93
N ASP A 167 13.64 29.58 -9.45
CA ASP A 167 13.40 30.71 -10.35
C ASP A 167 12.60 31.88 -9.73
N GLY A 168 12.53 31.95 -8.40
CA GLY A 168 11.81 32.99 -7.68
C GLY A 168 10.30 32.86 -7.72
N ASN A 169 9.79 31.68 -8.09
CA ASN A 169 8.38 31.37 -8.06
C ASN A 169 7.85 31.42 -6.61
N THR A 170 6.77 32.16 -6.39
CA THR A 170 6.11 32.24 -5.08
C THR A 170 4.90 31.31 -4.98
N GLY A 171 4.69 30.50 -6.00
CA GLY A 171 3.63 29.52 -6.08
C GLY A 171 2.25 30.09 -6.41
N HIS A 172 1.40 29.25 -6.90
CA HIS A 172 -0.04 29.48 -7.00
C HIS A 172 -0.68 29.12 -5.66
N ARG A 173 -1.39 30.06 -5.05
CA ARG A 173 -1.97 29.91 -3.72
C ARG A 173 -3.49 29.93 -3.75
N PRO A 174 -4.14 28.88 -4.24
CA PRO A 174 -5.59 28.80 -4.23
C PRO A 174 -6.11 28.82 -2.79
N GLY A 175 -7.28 29.39 -2.60
CA GLY A 175 -8.02 29.22 -1.33
C GLY A 175 -8.49 27.78 -1.14
N ILE A 176 -9.00 27.48 0.05
CA ILE A 176 -9.64 26.18 0.34
C ILE A 176 -10.71 25.91 -0.73
N LYS A 177 -10.66 24.74 -1.35
CA LYS A 177 -11.48 24.33 -2.51
C LYS A 177 -11.22 25.14 -3.79
N GLY A 178 -10.14 25.89 -3.87
CA GLY A 178 -9.81 26.71 -5.02
C GLY A 178 -8.94 26.04 -6.09
N GLY A 179 -8.43 24.81 -5.84
CA GLY A 179 -7.41 24.17 -6.67
C GLY A 179 -7.91 23.23 -7.78
N TYR A 180 -9.20 22.99 -7.89
CA TYR A 180 -9.71 21.92 -8.78
C TYR A 180 -9.80 22.35 -10.26
N PHE A 181 -10.24 23.57 -10.54
CA PHE A 181 -10.42 24.10 -11.89
C PHE A 181 -9.58 25.34 -12.23
N PRO A 182 -8.59 25.79 -11.47
CA PRO A 182 -7.88 27.00 -11.82
C PRO A 182 -7.14 26.82 -13.15
N VAL A 183 -7.06 27.92 -13.89
CA VAL A 183 -6.15 28.02 -15.02
C VAL A 183 -4.82 28.53 -14.47
N PRO A 184 -3.70 27.89 -14.82
CA PRO A 184 -2.38 28.33 -14.39
C PRO A 184 -2.03 29.73 -14.84
#